data_b9132987e61c544e234a9cc352051ab6
#
_entry.id   b9132987e61c544e234a9cc352051ab6
#
_cell.length_a   1.000
_cell.length_b   1.000
_cell.length_c   1.000
_cell.angle_alpha   90.00
_cell.angle_beta   90.00
_cell.angle_gamma   90.00
#
_symmetry.space_group_name_H-M   'P 1'
#
loop_
_entity.id
_entity.type
_entity.pdbx_description
1 polymer ?
#
loop_
_entity_poly.entity_id
_entity_poly.type
_entity_poly.pdbx_seq_one_letter_code
_entity_poly.pdbx_strand_id
1 'polypeptide(L)'
;MSSHSRPDGSVRAAAPDTGIVRSSFSTHGTAVDRQLLAWRDRVGHIVDVPPSNEQIAGGFSGRIDRYAVGDFVFTDTVTDAMQLERSVARVSTDVRRDYAFHVFAEGEVGTVTSMQKKRSAANSARGIVAFDLDQPFHVERPACHVLTLFVPKTMVAAVFPDADSIHGRVVEQGAPLTQLIMNHATALSRNLLRMNAALAAQELDAGAQLLLAAFRKQARLTGDARAAVQVAVMGQVRRFIEANLNQPDLSPSSVVAALQLKRATIYRWFEHEGGLGAYIRNRRLREAADELVRFPHLQVIDIAYGLGFNSASDFTRAFRRAYGMSPQDARARAFELQRASRQDMLLSHVRGGK
;
A
#
# COMPACT_ATOMS: atom_id res chain seq x y z
N MET A 1 -0.07 45.11 57.41
CA MET A 1 0.38 45.34 56.03
C MET A 1 0.75 43.96 55.49
N SER A 2 -0.22 43.24 54.88
CA SER A 2 -0.02 41.89 54.36
C SER A 2 -0.25 41.92 52.85
N SER A 3 0.80 41.75 52.14
CA SER A 3 0.79 41.65 50.67
C SER A 3 0.40 40.25 50.23
N HIS A 4 -0.77 40.14 49.58
CA HIS A 4 -1.21 38.90 48.92
C HIS A 4 -0.57 38.84 47.54
N SER A 5 0.33 37.89 47.33
CA SER A 5 0.78 37.48 46.00
C SER A 5 -0.25 36.56 45.36
N ARG A 6 -0.76 36.94 44.17
CA ARG A 6 -1.58 36.11 43.32
C ARG A 6 -0.70 35.09 42.60
N PRO A 7 -1.11 33.82 42.43
CA PRO A 7 -0.43 32.90 41.54
C PRO A 7 -0.88 33.19 40.11
N ASP A 8 0.12 33.39 39.25
CA ASP A 8 -0.01 33.55 37.81
C ASP A 8 -0.37 32.21 37.19
N GLY A 9 -1.66 32.05 36.91
CA GLY A 9 -2.20 30.86 36.22
C GLY A 9 -2.06 31.01 34.71
N SER A 10 -0.90 30.72 34.15
CA SER A 10 -0.76 30.57 32.71
C SER A 10 -1.52 29.32 32.26
N VAL A 11 -2.76 29.53 31.86
CA VAL A 11 -3.53 28.50 31.10
C VAL A 11 -2.80 28.25 29.79
N ARG A 12 -2.06 27.17 29.73
CA ARG A 12 -1.54 26.63 28.47
C ARG A 12 -2.76 26.35 27.58
N ALA A 13 -2.99 27.19 26.58
CA ALA A 13 -4.02 26.98 25.57
C ALA A 13 -3.82 25.58 24.96
N ALA A 14 -4.81 24.72 25.11
CA ALA A 14 -4.85 23.44 24.42
C ALA A 14 -4.73 23.74 22.93
N ALA A 15 -3.81 23.09 22.24
CA ALA A 15 -3.70 23.19 20.79
C ALA A 15 -5.07 22.83 20.19
N PRO A 16 -5.58 23.58 19.19
CA PRO A 16 -6.87 23.30 18.59
C PRO A 16 -6.84 21.87 18.05
N ASP A 17 -7.89 21.12 18.33
CA ASP A 17 -8.12 19.80 17.73
C ASP A 17 -8.26 20.00 16.22
N THR A 18 -7.16 19.86 15.50
CA THR A 18 -7.09 20.12 14.05
C THR A 18 -7.72 19.02 13.22
N GLY A 19 -8.18 17.92 13.83
CA GLY A 19 -8.65 16.73 13.09
C GLY A 19 -7.55 16.05 12.25
N ILE A 20 -6.30 16.46 12.43
CA ILE A 20 -5.10 15.87 11.82
C ILE A 20 -4.41 15.00 12.86
N VAL A 21 -4.39 13.68 12.64
CA VAL A 21 -3.67 12.76 13.54
C VAL A 21 -2.21 12.65 13.10
N ARG A 22 -1.31 13.16 13.93
CA ARG A 22 0.13 13.06 13.72
C ARG A 22 0.76 11.97 14.57
N SER A 23 1.70 11.24 13.99
CA SER A 23 2.65 10.41 14.73
C SER A 23 4.04 10.52 14.13
N SER A 24 5.06 10.62 15.00
CA SER A 24 6.46 10.76 14.61
C SER A 24 7.26 9.63 15.23
N PHE A 25 8.25 9.13 14.49
CA PHE A 25 9.19 8.13 14.99
C PHE A 25 10.58 8.38 14.41
N SER A 26 11.61 8.10 15.24
CA SER A 26 13.01 8.17 14.83
C SER A 26 13.79 7.07 15.54
N THR A 27 14.76 6.49 14.85
CA THR A 27 15.72 5.55 15.45
C THR A 27 16.82 6.26 16.24
N HIS A 28 16.90 7.59 16.15
CA HIS A 28 17.84 8.40 16.93
C HIS A 28 17.61 8.19 18.44
N GLY A 29 18.67 7.89 19.17
CA GLY A 29 18.58 7.55 20.61
C GLY A 29 18.29 6.08 20.91
N THR A 30 18.02 5.24 19.91
CA THR A 30 17.96 3.79 20.05
C THR A 30 19.37 3.19 19.96
N ALA A 31 19.66 2.13 20.72
CA ALA A 31 20.93 1.42 20.63
C ALA A 31 21.19 0.92 19.21
N VAL A 32 22.43 1.04 18.74
CA VAL A 32 22.83 0.82 17.34
C VAL A 32 22.32 -0.51 16.79
N ASP A 33 22.50 -1.59 17.54
CA ASP A 33 22.07 -2.95 17.21
C ASP A 33 20.54 -3.15 17.18
N ARG A 34 19.77 -2.18 17.70
CA ARG A 34 18.30 -2.20 17.75
C ARG A 34 17.62 -1.23 16.78
N GLN A 35 18.37 -0.33 16.16
CA GLN A 35 17.81 0.72 15.30
C GLN A 35 17.00 0.14 14.13
N LEU A 36 17.56 -0.81 13.38
CA LEU A 36 16.87 -1.46 12.26
C LEU A 36 15.63 -2.24 12.72
N LEU A 37 15.72 -2.93 13.86
CA LEU A 37 14.60 -3.70 14.41
C LEU A 37 13.46 -2.76 14.86
N ALA A 38 13.77 -1.65 15.51
CA ALA A 38 12.79 -0.64 15.90
C ALA A 38 12.12 0.01 14.66
N TRP A 39 12.90 0.23 13.59
CA TRP A 39 12.34 0.68 12.32
C TRP A 39 11.39 -0.34 11.70
N ARG A 40 11.79 -1.63 11.66
CA ARG A 40 10.93 -2.72 11.19
C ARG A 40 9.61 -2.78 11.93
N ASP A 41 9.65 -2.68 13.25
CA ASP A 41 8.44 -2.72 14.08
C ASP A 41 7.53 -1.51 13.75
N ARG A 42 8.13 -0.34 13.50
CA ARG A 42 7.40 0.88 13.17
C ARG A 42 6.67 0.82 11.82
N VAL A 43 7.31 0.28 10.79
CA VAL A 43 6.74 0.24 9.43
C VAL A 43 6.12 -1.11 9.10
N GLY A 44 6.32 -2.11 9.93
CA GLY A 44 5.93 -3.49 9.74
C GLY A 44 4.44 -3.74 9.55
N HIS A 45 3.57 -2.78 9.87
CA HIS A 45 2.15 -2.85 9.57
C HIS A 45 1.80 -2.57 8.09
N ILE A 46 2.75 -2.06 7.29
CA ILE A 46 2.56 -1.77 5.86
C ILE A 46 3.49 -2.62 5.01
N VAL A 47 4.77 -2.72 5.39
CA VAL A 47 5.83 -3.35 4.59
C VAL A 47 6.82 -4.05 5.50
N ASP A 48 7.31 -5.21 5.09
CA ASP A 48 8.38 -5.90 5.78
C ASP A 48 9.74 -5.31 5.39
N VAL A 49 10.64 -5.19 6.38
CA VAL A 49 12.04 -4.79 6.17
C VAL A 49 12.89 -5.99 6.57
N PRO A 50 13.37 -6.82 5.62
CA PRO A 50 14.22 -7.96 5.93
C PRO A 50 15.48 -7.51 6.69
N PRO A 51 15.83 -8.14 7.82
CA PRO A 51 16.99 -7.73 8.59
C PRO A 51 18.27 -8.13 7.87
N SER A 52 19.24 -7.20 7.85
CA SER A 52 20.62 -7.46 7.42
C SER A 52 21.52 -7.47 8.65
N ASN A 53 22.34 -8.51 8.81
CA ASN A 53 23.31 -8.59 9.92
C ASN A 53 24.29 -7.42 9.88
N GLU A 54 24.70 -6.99 8.69
CA GLU A 54 25.58 -5.85 8.48
C GLU A 54 24.94 -4.55 8.98
N GLN A 55 23.66 -4.31 8.62
CA GLN A 55 22.91 -3.13 9.07
C GLN A 55 22.58 -3.17 10.57
N ILE A 56 22.37 -4.36 11.15
CA ILE A 56 22.20 -4.50 12.60
C ILE A 56 23.48 -4.12 13.33
N ALA A 57 24.64 -4.56 12.84
CA ALA A 57 25.94 -4.24 13.45
C ALA A 57 26.39 -2.79 13.20
N GLY A 58 26.15 -2.27 12.00
CA GLY A 58 26.53 -0.92 11.57
C GLY A 58 25.58 0.21 12.00
N GLY A 59 24.38 -0.16 12.44
CA GLY A 59 23.32 0.76 12.75
C GLY A 59 22.43 1.12 11.56
N PHE A 60 21.31 1.79 11.86
CA PHE A 60 20.33 2.22 10.86
C PHE A 60 19.67 3.52 11.29
N SER A 61 19.77 4.55 10.46
CA SER A 61 19.09 5.83 10.66
C SER A 61 17.77 5.85 9.89
N GLY A 62 16.68 6.10 10.62
CA GLY A 62 15.37 6.26 10.04
C GLY A 62 14.51 7.26 10.83
N ARG A 63 13.82 8.13 10.10
CA ARG A 63 12.84 9.08 10.65
C ARG A 63 11.59 9.06 9.78
N ILE A 64 10.43 9.04 10.40
CA ILE A 64 9.13 9.14 9.74
C ILE A 64 8.18 10.03 10.54
N ASP A 65 7.63 11.02 9.87
CA ASP A 65 6.47 11.79 10.32
C ASP A 65 5.26 11.34 9.51
N ARG A 66 4.18 10.94 10.19
CA ARG A 66 2.95 10.43 9.59
C ARG A 66 1.79 11.34 9.96
N TYR A 67 0.99 11.69 8.97
CA TYR A 67 -0.21 12.51 9.09
C TYR A 67 -1.40 11.75 8.52
N ALA A 68 -2.49 11.60 9.29
CA ALA A 68 -3.74 11.03 8.82
C ALA A 68 -4.82 12.11 8.85
N VAL A 69 -5.53 12.27 7.73
CA VAL A 69 -6.58 13.27 7.52
C VAL A 69 -7.68 12.63 6.66
N GLY A 70 -8.82 12.31 7.29
CA GLY A 70 -9.86 11.54 6.62
C GLY A 70 -9.33 10.21 6.09
N ASP A 71 -9.55 9.94 4.82
CA ASP A 71 -9.10 8.72 4.14
C ASP A 71 -7.64 8.78 3.65
N PHE A 72 -7.01 9.94 3.74
CA PHE A 72 -5.63 10.13 3.30
C PHE A 72 -4.63 9.90 4.43
N VAL A 73 -3.48 9.34 4.06
CA VAL A 73 -2.29 9.35 4.91
C VAL A 73 -1.13 9.91 4.12
N PHE A 74 -0.44 10.84 4.71
CA PHE A 74 0.80 11.40 4.18
C PHE A 74 1.96 11.07 5.13
N THR A 75 3.11 10.69 4.58
CA THR A 75 4.33 10.47 5.36
C THR A 75 5.52 11.22 4.76
N ASP A 76 6.33 11.76 5.65
CA ASP A 76 7.64 12.34 5.38
C ASP A 76 8.68 11.43 6.01
N THR A 77 9.53 10.82 5.20
CA THR A 77 10.39 9.72 5.62
C THR A 77 11.82 9.90 5.09
N VAL A 78 12.78 9.88 6.00
CA VAL A 78 14.22 9.88 5.69
C VAL A 78 14.82 8.60 6.24
N THR A 79 15.53 7.84 5.41
CA THR A 79 16.12 6.56 5.83
C THR A 79 17.45 6.30 5.16
N ASP A 80 18.28 5.50 5.82
CA ASP A 80 19.37 4.78 5.20
C ASP A 80 18.87 3.78 4.16
N ALA A 81 19.79 3.20 3.39
CA ALA A 81 19.49 2.14 2.43
C ALA A 81 18.84 0.95 3.12
N MET A 82 17.82 0.35 2.49
CA MET A 82 17.11 -0.82 3.02
C MET A 82 16.42 -1.62 1.93
N GLN A 83 16.10 -2.87 2.26
CA GLN A 83 15.18 -3.68 1.48
C GLN A 83 13.77 -3.54 2.03
N LEU A 84 12.80 -3.42 1.13
CA LEU A 84 11.38 -3.41 1.44
C LEU A 84 10.72 -4.58 0.74
N GLU A 85 9.98 -5.37 1.48
CA GLU A 85 9.25 -6.50 0.94
C GLU A 85 7.78 -6.43 1.35
N ARG A 86 6.90 -6.62 0.38
CA ARG A 86 5.51 -6.90 0.64
C ARG A 86 5.19 -8.27 0.08
N SER A 87 5.27 -9.26 0.95
CA SER A 87 5.04 -10.66 0.59
C SER A 87 3.57 -10.92 0.27
N VAL A 88 3.30 -12.00 -0.46
CA VAL A 88 1.92 -12.47 -0.72
C VAL A 88 1.17 -12.72 0.59
N ALA A 89 1.84 -13.25 1.61
CA ALA A 89 1.26 -13.47 2.93
C ALA A 89 0.84 -12.15 3.60
N ARG A 90 1.67 -11.10 3.48
CA ARG A 90 1.37 -9.77 4.00
C ARG A 90 0.14 -9.16 3.30
N VAL A 91 0.10 -9.20 1.97
CA VAL A 91 -1.03 -8.72 1.18
C VAL A 91 -2.36 -9.33 1.62
N SER A 92 -2.35 -10.59 2.03
CA SER A 92 -3.54 -11.34 2.46
C SER A 92 -4.03 -10.96 3.86
N THR A 93 -3.12 -10.56 4.74
CA THR A 93 -3.44 -10.27 6.15
C THR A 93 -3.65 -8.78 6.43
N ASP A 94 -3.29 -7.92 5.49
CA ASP A 94 -3.42 -6.48 5.64
C ASP A 94 -4.82 -5.99 5.23
N VAL A 95 -5.42 -5.18 6.09
CA VAL A 95 -6.74 -4.57 5.85
C VAL A 95 -6.62 -3.34 4.94
N ARG A 96 -5.42 -2.78 4.81
CA ARG A 96 -5.18 -1.55 4.05
C ARG A 96 -4.96 -1.84 2.58
N ARG A 97 -5.81 -1.24 1.75
CA ARG A 97 -5.92 -1.48 0.30
C ARG A 97 -5.63 -0.24 -0.55
N ASP A 98 -4.84 0.67 -0.02
CA ASP A 98 -4.52 1.94 -0.68
C ASP A 98 -3.41 1.77 -1.71
N TYR A 99 -3.25 2.79 -2.54
CA TYR A 99 -2.05 2.99 -3.36
C TYR A 99 -1.08 3.90 -2.62
N ALA A 100 0.19 3.50 -2.53
CA ALA A 100 1.26 4.33 -2.02
C ALA A 100 2.00 5.00 -3.19
N PHE A 101 1.92 6.32 -3.29
CA PHE A 101 2.69 7.11 -4.24
C PHE A 101 3.91 7.69 -3.53
N HIS A 102 5.09 7.22 -3.89
CA HIS A 102 6.37 7.67 -3.34
C HIS A 102 6.96 8.77 -4.22
N VAL A 103 7.10 9.96 -3.68
CA VAL A 103 7.69 11.14 -4.31
C VAL A 103 9.09 11.34 -3.69
N PHE A 104 10.14 11.11 -4.44
CA PHE A 104 11.51 11.17 -3.93
C PHE A 104 12.01 12.61 -3.94
N ALA A 105 12.07 13.23 -2.76
CA ALA A 105 12.65 14.55 -2.55
C ALA A 105 14.18 14.50 -2.71
N GLU A 106 14.82 13.45 -2.17
CA GLU A 106 16.24 13.17 -2.31
C GLU A 106 16.46 11.66 -2.49
N GLY A 107 17.55 11.28 -3.15
CA GLY A 107 17.84 9.88 -3.48
C GLY A 107 17.12 9.39 -4.73
N GLU A 108 17.09 8.08 -4.91
CA GLU A 108 16.59 7.39 -6.09
C GLU A 108 15.51 6.37 -5.72
N VAL A 109 14.70 5.98 -6.70
CA VAL A 109 13.65 4.96 -6.52
C VAL A 109 14.26 3.61 -6.10
N GLY A 110 15.43 3.29 -6.61
CA GLY A 110 16.10 2.00 -6.42
C GLY A 110 15.57 0.91 -7.37
N THR A 111 15.90 -0.33 -7.08
CA THR A 111 15.50 -1.48 -7.89
C THR A 111 14.14 -2.01 -7.42
N VAL A 112 13.13 -1.93 -8.27
CA VAL A 112 11.78 -2.44 -8.00
C VAL A 112 11.61 -3.78 -8.73
N THR A 113 11.36 -4.84 -7.98
CA THR A 113 11.02 -6.16 -8.52
C THR A 113 9.57 -6.47 -8.17
N SER A 114 8.71 -6.54 -9.19
CA SER A 114 7.35 -7.03 -9.06
C SER A 114 7.32 -8.52 -9.34
N MET A 115 6.72 -9.31 -8.45
CA MET A 115 6.63 -10.76 -8.62
C MET A 115 5.78 -11.17 -9.84
N GLN A 116 4.91 -10.29 -10.32
CA GLN A 116 4.06 -10.56 -11.51
C GLN A 116 4.79 -10.30 -12.84
N LYS A 117 5.76 -9.42 -12.84
CA LYS A 117 6.64 -9.18 -13.98
C LYS A 117 8.04 -9.47 -13.47
N LYS A 118 8.71 -10.51 -13.98
CA LYS A 118 10.15 -10.71 -13.79
C LYS A 118 10.97 -9.53 -14.36
N ARG A 119 10.49 -8.32 -14.22
CA ARG A 119 11.13 -7.07 -14.60
C ARG A 119 11.72 -6.45 -13.35
N SER A 120 13.00 -6.70 -13.16
CA SER A 120 13.83 -5.82 -12.38
C SER A 120 14.03 -4.55 -13.20
N ALA A 121 13.36 -3.48 -12.85
CA ALA A 121 13.67 -2.16 -13.37
C ALA A 121 14.59 -1.51 -12.35
N ALA A 122 15.89 -1.54 -12.61
CA ALA A 122 16.84 -0.67 -11.94
C ALA A 122 16.56 0.76 -12.41
N ASN A 123 16.00 1.59 -11.56
CA ASN A 123 15.77 3.00 -11.83
C ASN A 123 16.69 3.82 -10.93
N SER A 124 17.83 4.19 -11.48
CA SER A 124 18.72 5.23 -10.92
C SER A 124 18.11 6.64 -11.05
N ALA A 125 16.86 6.75 -11.45
CA ALA A 125 16.20 8.02 -11.70
C ALA A 125 15.50 8.52 -10.44
N ARG A 126 15.57 9.83 -10.24
CA ARG A 126 14.65 10.53 -9.34
C ARG A 126 13.28 10.55 -9.98
N GLY A 127 12.25 10.30 -9.21
CA GLY A 127 10.91 10.25 -9.78
C GLY A 127 9.82 9.99 -8.75
N ILE A 128 8.71 9.53 -9.27
CA ILE A 128 7.53 9.14 -8.50
C ILE A 128 7.22 7.70 -8.83
N VAL A 129 7.09 6.84 -7.82
CA VAL A 129 6.69 5.44 -8.02
C VAL A 129 5.38 5.16 -7.32
N ALA A 130 4.51 4.37 -7.96
CA ALA A 130 3.25 3.94 -7.39
C ALA A 130 3.30 2.46 -7.00
N PHE A 131 2.86 2.14 -5.79
CA PHE A 131 2.67 0.77 -5.33
C PHE A 131 1.21 0.52 -4.96
N ASP A 132 0.61 -0.46 -5.59
CA ASP A 132 -0.65 -1.05 -5.12
C ASP A 132 -0.34 -1.94 -3.90
N LEU A 133 -0.85 -1.57 -2.73
CA LEU A 133 -0.65 -2.37 -1.51
C LEU A 133 -1.41 -3.70 -1.53
N ASP A 134 -2.22 -3.91 -2.55
CA ASP A 134 -2.86 -5.18 -2.86
C ASP A 134 -1.96 -6.13 -3.64
N GLN A 135 -0.75 -5.73 -4.00
CA GLN A 135 0.17 -6.55 -4.79
C GLN A 135 1.49 -6.75 -4.06
N PRO A 136 2.11 -7.93 -4.21
CA PRO A 136 3.43 -8.18 -3.66
C PRO A 136 4.50 -7.41 -4.46
N PHE A 137 5.51 -6.91 -3.76
CA PHE A 137 6.67 -6.26 -4.35
C PHE A 137 7.91 -6.43 -3.47
N HIS A 138 9.06 -6.30 -4.10
CA HIS A 138 10.35 -6.18 -3.45
C HIS A 138 11.08 -4.95 -3.99
N VAL A 139 11.68 -4.16 -3.10
CA VAL A 139 12.42 -2.95 -3.47
C VAL A 139 13.76 -2.94 -2.73
N GLU A 140 14.83 -2.85 -3.47
CA GLU A 140 16.15 -2.46 -2.96
C GLU A 140 16.25 -0.94 -3.04
N ARG A 141 16.15 -0.28 -1.91
CA ARG A 141 16.06 1.18 -1.82
C ARG A 141 17.36 1.76 -1.27
N PRO A 142 18.04 2.65 -2.00
CA PRO A 142 19.14 3.46 -1.48
C PRO A 142 18.67 4.39 -0.35
N ALA A 143 19.62 4.99 0.36
CA ALA A 143 19.30 6.07 1.31
C ALA A 143 18.53 7.19 0.59
N CYS A 144 17.43 7.65 1.20
CA CYS A 144 16.53 8.58 0.54
C CYS A 144 15.72 9.44 1.52
N HIS A 145 15.22 10.55 0.99
CA HIS A 145 14.11 11.32 1.53
C HIS A 145 12.90 11.14 0.62
N VAL A 146 11.86 10.50 1.12
CA VAL A 146 10.65 10.17 0.35
C VAL A 146 9.40 10.70 1.05
N LEU A 147 8.58 11.40 0.27
CA LEU A 147 7.26 11.88 0.66
C LEU A 147 6.23 10.89 0.07
N THR A 148 5.42 10.28 0.92
CA THR A 148 4.46 9.28 0.44
C THR A 148 3.03 9.73 0.70
N LEU A 149 2.22 9.75 -0.36
CA LEU A 149 0.78 9.91 -0.25
C LEU A 149 0.09 8.57 -0.46
N PHE A 150 -0.65 8.13 0.54
CA PHE A 150 -1.54 6.96 0.44
C PHE A 150 -2.90 7.43 -0.06
N VAL A 151 -3.28 6.92 -1.23
CA VAL A 151 -4.50 7.29 -1.94
C VAL A 151 -5.47 6.12 -1.93
N PRO A 152 -6.74 6.32 -1.56
CA PRO A 152 -7.75 5.27 -1.56
C PRO A 152 -7.87 4.55 -2.90
N LYS A 153 -7.98 3.23 -2.87
CA LYS A 153 -8.10 2.39 -4.08
C LYS A 153 -9.26 2.81 -4.97
N THR A 154 -10.38 3.23 -4.37
CA THR A 154 -11.57 3.69 -5.08
C THR A 154 -11.28 4.89 -5.97
N MET A 155 -10.45 5.82 -5.49
CA MET A 155 -10.05 7.02 -6.23
C MET A 155 -9.14 6.66 -7.42
N VAL A 156 -8.21 5.72 -7.24
CA VAL A 156 -7.35 5.23 -8.32
C VAL A 156 -8.17 4.47 -9.37
N ALA A 157 -9.08 3.60 -8.95
CA ALA A 157 -9.95 2.82 -9.83
C ALA A 157 -10.90 3.69 -10.68
N ALA A 158 -11.31 4.85 -10.17
CA ALA A 158 -12.11 5.80 -10.92
C ALA A 158 -11.35 6.42 -12.12
N VAL A 159 -10.01 6.52 -12.04
CA VAL A 159 -9.17 7.11 -13.08
C VAL A 159 -8.57 6.07 -14.02
N PHE A 160 -8.19 4.90 -13.46
CA PHE A 160 -7.54 3.81 -14.18
C PHE A 160 -8.47 2.60 -14.28
N PRO A 161 -8.98 2.25 -15.48
CA PRO A 161 -9.76 1.03 -15.68
C PRO A 161 -8.99 -0.25 -15.32
N ASP A 162 -7.67 -0.22 -15.49
CA ASP A 162 -6.72 -1.25 -15.05
C ASP A 162 -5.75 -0.61 -14.04
N ALA A 163 -6.21 -0.50 -12.81
CA ALA A 163 -5.43 0.11 -11.72
C ALA A 163 -4.12 -0.66 -11.44
N ASP A 164 -4.11 -1.97 -11.67
CA ASP A 164 -2.91 -2.81 -11.52
C ASP A 164 -1.79 -2.38 -12.48
N SER A 165 -2.13 -1.70 -13.57
CA SER A 165 -1.15 -1.26 -14.58
C SER A 165 -0.16 -0.21 -14.09
N ILE A 166 -0.45 0.49 -13.01
CA ILE A 166 0.45 1.52 -12.45
C ILE A 166 1.36 0.98 -11.34
N HIS A 167 1.12 -0.25 -10.84
CA HIS A 167 1.95 -0.86 -9.82
C HIS A 167 3.41 -1.03 -10.27
N GLY A 168 4.35 -0.51 -9.46
CA GLY A 168 5.79 -0.52 -9.75
C GLY A 168 6.21 0.38 -10.92
N ARG A 169 5.30 1.20 -11.46
CA ARG A 169 5.68 2.18 -12.49
C ARG A 169 6.33 3.40 -11.88
N VAL A 170 7.32 3.91 -12.59
CA VAL A 170 8.05 5.13 -12.26
C VAL A 170 7.72 6.21 -13.28
N VAL A 171 7.32 7.39 -12.79
CA VAL A 171 7.24 8.62 -13.57
C VAL A 171 8.52 9.40 -13.29
N GLU A 172 9.37 9.54 -14.30
CA GLU A 172 10.67 10.20 -14.16
C GLU A 172 10.53 11.70 -13.90
N GLN A 173 11.49 12.25 -13.13
CA GLN A 173 11.62 13.67 -12.91
C GLN A 173 12.09 14.34 -14.22
N GLY A 174 11.48 15.47 -14.57
CA GLY A 174 11.88 16.24 -15.76
C GLY A 174 10.70 16.89 -16.48
N ALA A 175 9.48 16.38 -16.31
CA ALA A 175 8.29 17.02 -16.83
C ALA A 175 7.79 18.13 -15.89
N PRO A 176 7.19 19.22 -16.39
CA PRO A 176 6.62 20.29 -15.55
C PRO A 176 5.64 19.78 -14.51
N LEU A 177 4.86 18.75 -14.83
CA LEU A 177 3.89 18.15 -13.90
C LEU A 177 4.59 17.41 -12.74
N THR A 178 5.69 16.70 -12.98
CA THR A 178 6.45 16.06 -11.92
C THR A 178 7.09 17.07 -10.98
N GLN A 179 7.58 18.20 -11.53
CA GLN A 179 8.10 19.30 -10.71
C GLN A 179 7.00 19.94 -9.84
N LEU A 180 5.81 20.11 -10.39
CA LEU A 180 4.65 20.62 -9.64
C LEU A 180 4.29 19.67 -8.48
N ILE A 181 4.25 18.37 -8.73
CA ILE A 181 4.00 17.36 -7.68
C ILE A 181 5.07 17.41 -6.59
N MET A 182 6.35 17.50 -6.96
CA MET A 182 7.46 17.63 -6.01
C MET A 182 7.30 18.86 -5.11
N ASN A 183 7.00 20.00 -5.71
CA ASN A 183 6.80 21.26 -4.99
C ASN A 183 5.59 21.17 -4.05
N HIS A 184 4.49 20.60 -4.52
CA HIS A 184 3.28 20.41 -3.73
C HIS A 184 3.51 19.45 -2.54
N ALA A 185 4.11 18.27 -2.77
CA ALA A 185 4.44 17.32 -1.72
C ALA A 185 5.39 17.92 -0.66
N THR A 186 6.39 18.70 -1.11
CA THR A 186 7.31 19.39 -0.22
C THR A 186 6.58 20.49 0.60
N ALA A 187 5.64 21.21 -0.02
CA ALA A 187 4.82 22.19 0.68
C ALA A 187 3.91 21.54 1.72
N LEU A 188 3.31 20.38 1.39
CA LEU A 188 2.54 19.57 2.35
C LEU A 188 3.39 19.18 3.57
N SER A 189 4.58 18.62 3.34
CA SER A 189 5.48 18.22 4.44
C SER A 189 5.76 19.37 5.41
N ARG A 190 5.96 20.58 4.91
CA ARG A 190 6.29 21.77 5.72
C ARG A 190 5.08 22.39 6.41
N ASN A 191 3.89 22.28 5.83
CA ASN A 191 2.76 23.11 6.23
C ASN A 191 1.57 22.33 6.82
N LEU A 192 1.50 21.00 6.69
CA LEU A 192 0.35 20.19 7.15
C LEU A 192 -0.04 20.51 8.61
N LEU A 193 0.93 20.67 9.50
CA LEU A 193 0.68 21.00 10.92
C LEU A 193 0.10 22.40 11.15
N ARG A 194 0.17 23.29 10.17
CA ARG A 194 -0.35 24.65 10.24
C ARG A 194 -1.73 24.79 9.62
N MET A 195 -2.24 23.72 8.98
CA MET A 195 -3.54 23.66 8.35
C MET A 195 -4.60 23.16 9.35
N ASN A 196 -5.85 23.55 9.14
CA ASN A 196 -6.97 22.81 9.70
C ASN A 196 -7.27 21.56 8.88
N ALA A 197 -8.09 20.63 9.41
CA ALA A 197 -8.39 19.37 8.76
C ALA A 197 -9.02 19.53 7.37
N ALA A 198 -9.90 20.52 7.21
CA ALA A 198 -10.59 20.74 5.92
C ALA A 198 -9.60 21.17 4.83
N LEU A 199 -8.72 22.14 5.14
CA LEU A 199 -7.69 22.56 4.21
C LEU A 199 -6.68 21.46 3.93
N ALA A 200 -6.26 20.71 4.97
CA ALA A 200 -5.34 19.59 4.80
C ALA A 200 -5.94 18.49 3.92
N ALA A 201 -7.22 18.16 4.10
CA ALA A 201 -7.91 17.20 3.24
C ALA A 201 -7.98 17.67 1.78
N GLN A 202 -8.29 18.95 1.55
CA GLN A 202 -8.32 19.55 0.22
C GLN A 202 -6.95 19.51 -0.47
N GLU A 203 -5.89 19.84 0.24
CA GLU A 203 -4.53 19.84 -0.30
C GLU A 203 -4.01 18.41 -0.58
N LEU A 204 -4.38 17.42 0.26
CA LEU A 204 -4.06 16.02 0.03
C LEU A 204 -4.82 15.46 -1.17
N ASP A 205 -6.10 15.83 -1.33
CA ASP A 205 -6.89 15.48 -2.52
C ASP A 205 -6.27 16.08 -3.79
N ALA A 206 -5.91 17.36 -3.77
CA ALA A 206 -5.22 18.02 -4.89
C ALA A 206 -3.90 17.31 -5.25
N GLY A 207 -3.12 16.91 -4.25
CA GLY A 207 -1.91 16.11 -4.43
C GLY A 207 -2.20 14.76 -5.09
N ALA A 208 -3.25 14.06 -4.65
CA ALA A 208 -3.69 12.81 -5.25
C ALA A 208 -4.11 12.98 -6.71
N GLN A 209 -4.88 14.03 -7.04
CA GLN A 209 -5.28 14.32 -8.41
C GLN A 209 -4.08 14.61 -9.32
N LEU A 210 -3.08 15.35 -8.85
CA LEU A 210 -1.84 15.61 -9.60
C LEU A 210 -1.08 14.32 -9.88
N LEU A 211 -0.94 13.43 -8.88
CA LEU A 211 -0.30 12.13 -9.02
C LEU A 211 -1.03 11.26 -10.05
N LEU A 212 -2.35 11.13 -9.94
CA LEU A 212 -3.17 10.38 -10.90
C LEU A 212 -3.04 10.93 -12.33
N ALA A 213 -3.00 12.26 -12.49
CA ALA A 213 -2.80 12.91 -13.80
C ALA A 213 -1.43 12.58 -14.40
N ALA A 214 -0.36 12.56 -13.61
CA ALA A 214 0.99 12.22 -14.07
C ALA A 214 1.07 10.77 -14.59
N PHE A 215 0.54 9.82 -13.84
CA PHE A 215 0.51 8.41 -14.25
C PHE A 215 -0.40 8.19 -15.48
N ARG A 216 -1.52 8.91 -15.57
CA ARG A 216 -2.40 8.87 -16.74
C ARG A 216 -1.73 9.43 -18.01
N LYS A 217 -1.00 10.53 -17.89
CA LYS A 217 -0.24 11.13 -19.00
C LYS A 217 0.83 10.14 -19.49
N GLN A 218 1.58 9.53 -18.59
CA GLN A 218 2.60 8.54 -18.95
C GLN A 218 1.99 7.31 -19.61
N ALA A 219 0.85 6.79 -19.12
CA ALA A 219 0.15 5.68 -19.74
C ALA A 219 -0.28 6.00 -21.19
N ARG A 220 -0.62 7.26 -21.50
CA ARG A 220 -0.95 7.71 -22.86
C ARG A 220 0.28 7.89 -23.75
N LEU A 221 1.41 8.34 -23.20
CA LEU A 221 2.65 8.54 -23.95
C LEU A 221 3.35 7.22 -24.33
N THR A 222 3.15 6.17 -23.52
CA THR A 222 3.67 4.83 -23.81
C THR A 222 2.73 3.99 -24.68
N GLY A 223 1.55 4.54 -25.05
CA GLY A 223 0.44 3.81 -25.65
C GLY A 223 0.29 4.01 -27.15
N ASP A 224 0.65 3.00 -27.93
CA ASP A 224 0.00 2.62 -29.16
C ASP A 224 -1.52 2.41 -28.91
N ALA A 225 -2.39 2.79 -29.84
CA ALA A 225 -3.84 2.59 -29.73
C ALA A 225 -4.23 1.12 -29.37
N ARG A 226 -3.43 0.15 -29.81
CA ARG A 226 -3.56 -1.26 -29.42
C ARG A 226 -3.34 -1.51 -27.94
N ALA A 227 -2.37 -0.84 -27.32
CA ALA A 227 -2.10 -0.95 -25.87
C ALA A 227 -3.25 -0.35 -25.06
N ALA A 228 -3.82 0.78 -25.50
CA ALA A 228 -4.99 1.39 -24.87
C ALA A 228 -6.23 0.46 -24.93
N VAL A 229 -6.48 -0.17 -26.08
CA VAL A 229 -7.56 -1.16 -26.25
C VAL A 229 -7.29 -2.38 -25.35
N GLN A 230 -6.06 -2.88 -25.31
CA GLN A 230 -5.69 -3.99 -24.43
C GLN A 230 -5.96 -3.67 -22.95
N VAL A 231 -5.54 -2.50 -22.46
CA VAL A 231 -5.77 -2.04 -21.08
C VAL A 231 -7.27 -1.96 -20.78
N ALA A 232 -8.06 -1.40 -21.68
CA ALA A 232 -9.52 -1.27 -21.51
C ALA A 232 -10.20 -2.66 -21.43
N VAL A 233 -9.84 -3.58 -22.31
CA VAL A 233 -10.40 -4.95 -22.33
C VAL A 233 -9.93 -5.75 -21.11
N MET A 234 -8.65 -5.65 -20.72
CA MET A 234 -8.13 -6.28 -19.51
C MET A 234 -8.87 -5.79 -18.27
N GLY A 235 -9.10 -4.47 -18.16
CA GLY A 235 -9.89 -3.89 -17.08
C GLY A 235 -11.33 -4.41 -17.05
N GLN A 236 -11.95 -4.61 -18.23
CA GLN A 236 -13.29 -5.21 -18.34
C GLN A 236 -13.30 -6.66 -17.85
N VAL A 237 -12.32 -7.47 -18.29
CA VAL A 237 -12.17 -8.86 -17.85
C VAL A 237 -12.00 -8.96 -16.34
N ARG A 238 -11.13 -8.14 -15.77
CA ARG A 238 -10.88 -8.12 -14.32
C ARG A 238 -12.14 -7.73 -13.55
N ARG A 239 -12.83 -6.65 -13.95
CA ARG A 239 -14.11 -6.25 -13.31
C ARG A 239 -15.17 -7.34 -13.39
N PHE A 240 -15.29 -8.02 -14.53
CA PHE A 240 -16.21 -9.14 -14.67
C PHE A 240 -15.87 -10.26 -13.69
N ILE A 241 -14.59 -10.64 -13.56
CA ILE A 241 -14.14 -11.68 -12.64
C ILE A 241 -14.44 -11.25 -11.18
N GLU A 242 -14.10 -10.02 -10.79
CA GLU A 242 -14.38 -9.51 -9.45
C GLU A 242 -15.87 -9.58 -9.09
N ALA A 243 -16.75 -9.18 -10.00
CA ALA A 243 -18.19 -9.19 -9.79
C ALA A 243 -18.79 -10.62 -9.71
N ASN A 244 -18.04 -11.64 -10.15
CA ASN A 244 -18.54 -13.01 -10.24
C ASN A 244 -17.68 -14.02 -9.46
N LEU A 245 -16.79 -13.59 -8.56
CA LEU A 245 -15.88 -14.50 -7.83
C LEU A 245 -16.59 -15.62 -7.08
N ASN A 246 -17.80 -15.34 -6.55
CA ASN A 246 -18.61 -16.28 -5.80
C ASN A 246 -19.43 -17.24 -6.68
N GLN A 247 -19.42 -17.06 -8.01
CA GLN A 247 -20.16 -17.94 -8.91
C GLN A 247 -19.38 -19.24 -9.12
N PRO A 248 -19.97 -20.40 -8.85
CA PRO A 248 -19.29 -21.69 -8.99
C PRO A 248 -18.82 -21.99 -10.43
N ASP A 249 -19.55 -21.51 -11.41
CA ASP A 249 -19.31 -21.69 -12.86
C ASP A 249 -18.33 -20.68 -13.44
N LEU A 250 -17.82 -19.72 -12.65
CA LEU A 250 -16.80 -18.78 -13.11
C LEU A 250 -15.54 -19.54 -13.52
N SER A 251 -15.26 -19.53 -14.79
CA SER A 251 -14.15 -20.21 -15.45
C SER A 251 -13.57 -19.39 -16.59
N PRO A 252 -12.36 -19.69 -17.10
CA PRO A 252 -11.84 -19.02 -18.29
C PRO A 252 -12.78 -19.03 -19.48
N SER A 253 -13.52 -20.13 -19.68
CA SER A 253 -14.49 -20.27 -20.77
C SER A 253 -15.74 -19.41 -20.56
N SER A 254 -16.27 -19.33 -19.33
CA SER A 254 -17.44 -18.49 -19.06
C SER A 254 -17.10 -17.00 -19.20
N VAL A 255 -15.91 -16.55 -18.78
CA VAL A 255 -15.43 -15.18 -18.98
C VAL A 255 -15.32 -14.82 -20.47
N VAL A 256 -14.71 -15.70 -21.27
CA VAL A 256 -14.55 -15.49 -22.72
C VAL A 256 -15.90 -15.42 -23.40
N ALA A 257 -16.84 -16.31 -23.04
CA ALA A 257 -18.19 -16.35 -23.61
C ALA A 257 -19.00 -15.10 -23.22
N ALA A 258 -19.03 -14.75 -21.94
CA ALA A 258 -19.80 -13.62 -21.43
C ALA A 258 -19.35 -12.27 -22.03
N LEU A 259 -18.06 -12.09 -22.22
CA LEU A 259 -17.49 -10.86 -22.76
C LEU A 259 -17.28 -10.88 -24.29
N GLN A 260 -17.66 -11.97 -24.96
CA GLN A 260 -17.52 -12.18 -26.42
C GLN A 260 -16.10 -11.91 -26.93
N LEU A 261 -15.09 -12.33 -26.17
CA LEU A 261 -13.69 -12.05 -26.46
C LEU A 261 -13.04 -13.20 -27.23
N LYS A 262 -12.01 -12.90 -28.03
CA LYS A 262 -11.22 -13.94 -28.69
C LYS A 262 -10.34 -14.67 -27.67
N ARG A 263 -10.59 -15.97 -27.51
CA ARG A 263 -9.89 -16.84 -26.54
C ARG A 263 -8.36 -16.70 -26.60
N ALA A 264 -7.77 -16.80 -27.79
CA ALA A 264 -6.32 -16.69 -27.97
C ALA A 264 -5.74 -15.35 -27.46
N THR A 265 -6.49 -14.26 -27.64
CA THR A 265 -6.07 -12.92 -27.19
C THR A 265 -6.04 -12.86 -25.67
N ILE A 266 -7.10 -13.30 -25.00
CA ILE A 266 -7.20 -13.26 -23.54
C ILE A 266 -6.18 -14.20 -22.90
N TYR A 267 -6.00 -15.41 -23.41
CA TYR A 267 -5.03 -16.36 -22.87
C TYR A 267 -3.60 -15.81 -22.95
N ARG A 268 -3.21 -15.17 -24.05
CA ARG A 268 -1.91 -14.52 -24.20
C ARG A 268 -1.72 -13.36 -23.21
N TRP A 269 -2.77 -12.57 -22.96
CA TRP A 269 -2.67 -11.42 -22.06
C TRP A 269 -2.54 -11.83 -20.58
N PHE A 270 -3.13 -12.96 -20.20
CA PHE A 270 -3.01 -13.53 -18.85
C PHE A 270 -1.86 -14.53 -18.69
N GLU A 271 -1.07 -14.78 -19.73
CA GLU A 271 0.06 -15.72 -19.68
C GLU A 271 1.04 -15.39 -18.55
N HIS A 272 1.33 -14.11 -18.34
CA HIS A 272 2.22 -13.63 -17.29
C HIS A 272 1.67 -13.84 -15.87
N GLU A 273 0.37 -14.04 -15.74
CA GLU A 273 -0.32 -14.33 -14.47
C GLU A 273 -0.54 -15.84 -14.25
N GLY A 274 0.12 -16.66 -15.08
CA GLY A 274 -0.04 -18.11 -15.07
C GLY A 274 -1.29 -18.58 -15.81
N GLY A 275 -1.91 -17.71 -16.64
CA GLY A 275 -3.14 -17.92 -17.37
C GLY A 275 -4.39 -17.42 -16.62
N LEU A 276 -5.48 -17.24 -17.38
CA LEU A 276 -6.74 -16.73 -16.83
C LEU A 276 -7.32 -17.57 -15.68
N GLY A 277 -7.16 -18.91 -15.75
CA GLY A 277 -7.59 -19.82 -14.67
C GLY A 277 -6.79 -19.63 -13.38
N ALA A 278 -5.49 -19.41 -13.49
CA ALA A 278 -4.64 -19.10 -12.33
C ALA A 278 -5.03 -17.74 -11.75
N TYR A 279 -5.29 -16.74 -12.59
CA TYR A 279 -5.76 -15.43 -12.14
C TYR A 279 -7.07 -15.54 -11.33
N ILE A 280 -8.11 -16.20 -11.87
CA ILE A 280 -9.39 -16.42 -11.16
C ILE A 280 -9.15 -17.11 -9.82
N ARG A 281 -8.36 -18.19 -9.80
CA ARG A 281 -8.04 -18.91 -8.56
C ARG A 281 -7.32 -18.04 -7.55
N ASN A 282 -6.34 -17.22 -7.99
CA ASN A 282 -5.60 -16.33 -7.12
C ASN A 282 -6.50 -15.23 -6.56
N ARG A 283 -7.44 -14.70 -7.35
CA ARG A 283 -8.44 -13.73 -6.86
C ARG A 283 -9.36 -14.33 -5.82
N ARG A 284 -9.84 -15.57 -6.03
CA ARG A 284 -10.64 -16.31 -5.05
C ARG A 284 -9.87 -16.58 -3.75
N LEU A 285 -8.60 -16.98 -3.84
CA LEU A 285 -7.74 -17.17 -2.66
C LEU A 285 -7.55 -15.88 -1.87
N ARG A 286 -7.46 -14.77 -2.57
CA ARG A 286 -7.34 -13.47 -1.95
C ARG A 286 -8.62 -13.06 -1.24
N GLU A 287 -9.77 -13.18 -1.90
CA GLU A 287 -11.06 -12.91 -1.25
C GLU A 287 -11.26 -13.82 -0.03
N ALA A 288 -10.86 -15.09 -0.14
CA ALA A 288 -10.88 -16.00 1.01
C ALA A 288 -10.02 -15.48 2.18
N ALA A 289 -8.83 -14.96 1.91
CA ALA A 289 -7.97 -14.40 2.94
C ALA A 289 -8.63 -13.19 3.63
N ASP A 290 -9.34 -12.36 2.88
CA ASP A 290 -10.09 -11.22 3.40
C ASP A 290 -11.30 -11.67 4.22
N GLU A 291 -12.05 -12.66 3.75
CA GLU A 291 -13.20 -13.22 4.48
C GLU A 291 -12.78 -13.91 5.79
N LEU A 292 -11.63 -14.59 5.81
CA LEU A 292 -11.08 -15.20 7.02
C LEU A 292 -10.87 -14.18 8.15
N VAL A 293 -10.55 -12.93 7.81
CA VAL A 293 -10.33 -11.84 8.76
C VAL A 293 -11.63 -11.09 9.07
N ARG A 294 -12.44 -10.85 8.05
CA ARG A 294 -13.68 -10.06 8.15
C ARG A 294 -14.80 -10.83 8.86
N PHE A 295 -14.85 -12.14 8.64
CA PHE A 295 -15.88 -13.04 9.17
C PHE A 295 -15.28 -14.18 9.99
N PRO A 296 -14.77 -13.90 11.20
CA PRO A 296 -14.05 -14.87 12.02
C PRO A 296 -14.92 -16.05 12.49
N HIS A 297 -16.24 -15.88 12.49
CA HIS A 297 -17.21 -16.89 12.89
C HIS A 297 -17.52 -17.92 11.79
N LEU A 298 -17.21 -17.60 10.52
CA LEU A 298 -17.42 -18.53 9.42
C LEU A 298 -16.39 -19.65 9.44
N GLN A 299 -16.81 -20.87 9.10
CA GLN A 299 -15.88 -21.97 8.96
C GLN A 299 -15.02 -21.78 7.67
N VAL A 300 -13.78 -22.23 7.74
CA VAL A 300 -12.86 -22.16 6.59
C VAL A 300 -13.44 -22.87 5.36
N ILE A 301 -14.18 -23.94 5.59
CA ILE A 301 -14.82 -24.73 4.53
C ILE A 301 -15.96 -23.97 3.85
N ASP A 302 -16.73 -23.19 4.60
CA ASP A 302 -17.85 -22.40 4.07
C ASP A 302 -17.31 -21.27 3.18
N ILE A 303 -16.23 -20.62 3.61
CA ILE A 303 -15.51 -19.62 2.81
C ILE A 303 -15.00 -20.24 1.51
N ALA A 304 -14.39 -21.44 1.59
CA ALA A 304 -13.88 -22.11 0.40
C ALA A 304 -14.99 -22.41 -0.62
N TYR A 305 -16.11 -22.99 -0.17
CA TYR A 305 -17.23 -23.31 -1.04
C TYR A 305 -17.94 -22.06 -1.58
N GLY A 306 -18.11 -21.05 -0.73
CA GLY A 306 -18.67 -19.74 -1.11
C GLY A 306 -17.88 -19.06 -2.23
N LEU A 307 -16.59 -19.33 -2.33
CA LEU A 307 -15.70 -18.82 -3.36
C LEU A 307 -15.46 -19.83 -4.51
N GLY A 308 -16.32 -20.83 -4.65
CA GLY A 308 -16.31 -21.75 -5.77
C GLY A 308 -15.13 -22.72 -5.80
N PHE A 309 -14.55 -23.08 -4.64
CA PHE A 309 -13.65 -24.23 -4.54
C PHE A 309 -14.47 -25.50 -4.38
N ASN A 310 -14.15 -26.55 -5.13
CA ASN A 310 -14.88 -27.81 -5.08
C ASN A 310 -14.46 -28.72 -3.92
N SER A 311 -13.37 -28.41 -3.23
CA SER A 311 -12.81 -29.22 -2.16
C SER A 311 -12.05 -28.36 -1.15
N ALA A 312 -12.33 -28.57 0.13
CA ALA A 312 -11.59 -27.94 1.23
C ALA A 312 -10.09 -28.29 1.21
N SER A 313 -9.75 -29.51 0.80
CA SER A 313 -8.37 -29.96 0.65
C SER A 313 -7.64 -29.24 -0.46
N ASP A 314 -8.30 -29.03 -1.62
CA ASP A 314 -7.74 -28.31 -2.75
C ASP A 314 -7.57 -26.83 -2.41
N PHE A 315 -8.56 -26.25 -1.74
CA PHE A 315 -8.47 -24.89 -1.21
C PHE A 315 -7.28 -24.72 -0.26
N THR A 316 -7.16 -25.59 0.76
CA THR A 316 -6.07 -25.52 1.74
C THR A 316 -4.71 -25.67 1.10
N ARG A 317 -4.55 -26.60 0.13
CA ARG A 317 -3.29 -26.76 -0.62
C ARG A 317 -2.99 -25.52 -1.49
N ALA A 318 -3.98 -24.98 -2.18
CA ALA A 318 -3.83 -23.79 -3.00
C ALA A 318 -3.50 -22.57 -2.13
N PHE A 319 -4.16 -22.43 -1.01
CA PHE A 319 -3.93 -21.35 -0.04
C PHE A 319 -2.52 -21.42 0.55
N ARG A 320 -2.08 -22.61 1.01
CA ARG A 320 -0.70 -22.80 1.49
C ARG A 320 0.35 -22.48 0.44
N ARG A 321 0.11 -22.88 -0.82
CA ARG A 321 1.03 -22.58 -1.93
C ARG A 321 1.10 -21.08 -2.21
N ALA A 322 -0.02 -20.37 -2.10
CA ALA A 322 -0.09 -18.93 -2.35
C ALA A 322 0.49 -18.10 -1.21
N TYR A 323 0.27 -18.53 0.05
CA TYR A 323 0.53 -17.70 1.23
C TYR A 323 1.55 -18.27 2.20
N GLY A 324 2.09 -19.46 1.94
CA GLY A 324 3.07 -20.11 2.79
C GLY A 324 2.52 -20.63 4.13
N MET A 325 1.22 -20.47 4.41
CA MET A 325 0.57 -20.85 5.67
C MET A 325 -0.84 -21.40 5.42
N SER A 326 -1.40 -22.10 6.42
CA SER A 326 -2.78 -22.57 6.31
C SER A 326 -3.80 -21.42 6.46
N PRO A 327 -5.06 -21.59 5.97
CA PRO A 327 -6.10 -20.59 6.19
C PRO A 327 -6.35 -20.29 7.67
N GLN A 328 -6.24 -21.30 8.55
CA GLN A 328 -6.40 -21.12 10.00
C GLN A 328 -5.25 -20.31 10.60
N ASP A 329 -4.01 -20.60 10.21
CA ASP A 329 -2.84 -19.83 10.65
C ASP A 329 -2.91 -18.37 10.18
N ALA A 330 -3.36 -18.15 8.95
CA ALA A 330 -3.57 -16.80 8.40
C ALA A 330 -4.60 -16.01 9.21
N ARG A 331 -5.71 -16.65 9.60
CA ARG A 331 -6.73 -16.06 10.48
C ARG A 331 -6.15 -15.71 11.86
N ALA A 332 -5.46 -16.64 12.50
CA ALA A 332 -4.86 -16.43 13.82
C ALA A 332 -3.86 -15.27 13.79
N ARG A 333 -2.97 -15.26 12.82
CA ARG A 333 -1.96 -14.19 12.65
C ARG A 333 -2.58 -12.82 12.38
N ALA A 334 -3.67 -12.75 11.61
CA ALA A 334 -4.39 -11.51 11.38
C ALA A 334 -4.97 -10.92 12.68
N PHE A 335 -5.52 -11.77 13.55
CA PHE A 335 -6.01 -11.36 14.87
C PHE A 335 -4.91 -10.84 15.77
N GLU A 336 -3.75 -11.50 15.79
CA GLU A 336 -2.60 -11.03 16.57
C GLU A 336 -2.15 -9.63 16.11
N LEU A 337 -2.04 -9.42 14.80
CA LEU A 337 -1.67 -8.12 14.23
C LEU A 337 -2.71 -7.03 14.54
N GLN A 338 -3.99 -7.35 14.47
CA GLN A 338 -5.07 -6.40 14.82
C GLN A 338 -5.04 -6.05 16.32
N ARG A 339 -4.76 -7.02 17.19
CA ARG A 339 -4.64 -6.78 18.64
C ARG A 339 -3.44 -5.89 18.95
N ALA A 340 -2.28 -6.16 18.35
CA ALA A 340 -1.08 -5.34 18.51
C ALA A 340 -1.33 -3.90 18.06
N SER A 341 -1.94 -3.70 16.89
CA SER A 341 -2.26 -2.36 16.37
C SER A 341 -3.24 -1.59 17.26
N ARG A 342 -4.22 -2.27 17.86
CA ARG A 342 -5.16 -1.64 18.84
C ARG A 342 -4.47 -1.28 20.14
N GLN A 343 -3.55 -2.11 20.61
CA GLN A 343 -2.81 -1.89 21.84
C GLN A 343 -1.85 -0.69 21.71
N ASP A 344 -1.19 -0.56 20.57
CA ASP A 344 -0.34 0.59 20.25
C ASP A 344 -1.15 1.90 20.15
N MET A 345 -2.37 1.83 19.57
CA MET A 345 -3.28 2.97 19.52
C MET A 345 -3.72 3.41 20.93
N LEU A 346 -4.06 2.47 21.80
CA LEU A 346 -4.45 2.76 23.19
C LEU A 346 -3.27 3.34 24.00
N LEU A 347 -2.07 2.79 23.84
CA LEU A 347 -0.88 3.29 24.55
C LEU A 347 -0.44 4.68 24.06
N SER A 348 -0.66 5.00 22.78
CA SER A 348 -0.41 6.35 22.26
C SER A 348 -1.40 7.38 22.79
N HIS A 349 -2.66 7.00 23.02
CA HIS A 349 -3.68 7.86 23.64
C HIS A 349 -3.38 8.13 25.14
N VAL A 350 -2.91 7.12 25.88
CA VAL A 350 -2.57 7.26 27.30
C VAL A 350 -1.30 8.08 27.51
N ARG A 351 -0.34 8.04 26.59
CA ARG A 351 0.90 8.86 26.65
C ARG A 351 0.75 10.31 26.18
N GLY A 352 -0.29 10.60 25.38
CA GLY A 352 -0.62 11.96 24.94
C GLY A 352 -1.50 12.76 25.89
N GLY A 353 -1.97 12.15 26.96
CA GLY A 353 -2.88 12.74 27.95
C GLY A 353 -2.22 13.11 29.30
N LYS A 354 -0.89 13.25 29.36
CA LYS A 354 -0.17 13.80 30.54
C LYS A 354 0.58 15.07 30.18
#